data_045b33b2b8da84e503dc4d6dd255e300
#
_entry.id   045b33b2b8da84e503dc4d6dd255e300
#
_cell.length_a   1.000
_cell.length_b   1.000
_cell.length_c   1.000
_cell.angle_alpha   90.00
_cell.angle_beta   90.00
_cell.angle_gamma   90.00
#
_symmetry.space_group_name_H-M   'P 1'
#
loop_
_entity.id
_entity.type
_entity.pdbx_description
1 polymer ?
#
loop_
_entity_poly.entity_id
_entity_poly.type
_entity_poly.pdbx_seq_one_letter_code
_entity_poly.pdbx_strand_id
1 'polypeptide(L)'
;EGNLKATTNDNIEGMMTTFGLPLGGKYYWEVTQTGWAGSNGDDLRIGVNTLTQPDFQNNRGGSDTAYSLASYSGKKDILGTYSAYGTPVRTGDVIGVAVDRVNHTIQFYHNGSGDGTFSIASTGDLFPWIGVGGGFNNSITLMNFGQDSSFAGQSGLDGSSANASDDNGIGDFYDTPPSGFLAVCSS
;
A
#
# COMPACT_ATOMS: atom_id res chain seq x y z
N GLU A 1 -17.11 7.61 7.12
CA GLU A 1 -16.27 6.42 6.93
C GLU A 1 -15.42 6.65 5.68
N GLY A 2 -14.14 6.98 5.85
CA GLY A 2 -13.27 7.42 4.77
C GLY A 2 -12.32 6.34 4.22
N ASN A 3 -12.22 5.19 4.87
CA ASN A 3 -11.30 4.14 4.44
C ASN A 3 -11.82 3.38 3.22
N LEU A 4 -10.94 3.16 2.25
CA LEU A 4 -11.26 2.31 1.12
C LEU A 4 -11.14 0.85 1.54
N LYS A 5 -12.19 0.07 1.28
CA LYS A 5 -12.23 -1.36 1.51
C LYS A 5 -12.26 -2.11 0.19
N ALA A 6 -11.30 -3.00 -0.01
CA ALA A 6 -11.31 -3.97 -1.09
C ALA A 6 -11.59 -5.37 -0.53
N THR A 7 -12.46 -6.11 -1.21
CA THR A 7 -12.71 -7.53 -0.93
C THR A 7 -12.41 -8.32 -2.19
N THR A 8 -11.60 -9.36 -2.09
CA THR A 8 -11.19 -10.18 -3.22
C THR A 8 -11.93 -11.52 -3.23
N ASN A 9 -12.29 -11.99 -4.41
CA ASN A 9 -13.07 -13.21 -4.62
C ASN A 9 -12.35 -14.17 -5.57
N ASP A 10 -11.26 -14.78 -5.15
CA ASP A 10 -10.64 -15.90 -5.87
C ASP A 10 -9.92 -15.65 -7.19
N ASN A 11 -9.91 -14.44 -7.71
CA ASN A 11 -9.32 -14.14 -9.00
C ASN A 11 -8.09 -13.24 -8.87
N ILE A 12 -7.31 -13.17 -9.91
CA ILE A 12 -6.29 -12.15 -10.06
C ILE A 12 -7.00 -10.82 -10.27
N GLU A 13 -6.89 -9.93 -9.30
CA GLU A 13 -7.60 -8.65 -9.28
C GLU A 13 -6.67 -7.52 -8.85
N GLY A 14 -6.99 -6.31 -9.23
CA GLY A 14 -6.32 -5.10 -8.76
C GLY A 14 -7.29 -3.96 -8.59
N MET A 15 -6.96 -3.06 -7.69
CA MET A 15 -7.69 -1.82 -7.47
C MET A 15 -6.72 -0.66 -7.41
N MET A 16 -7.03 0.39 -8.12
CA MET A 16 -6.28 1.63 -8.16
C MET A 16 -7.19 2.79 -7.77
N THR A 17 -6.63 3.77 -7.07
CA THR A 17 -7.38 4.99 -6.77
C THR A 17 -7.68 5.79 -8.02
N THR A 18 -8.70 6.63 -7.97
CA THR A 18 -9.04 7.57 -9.04
C THR A 18 -8.24 8.86 -8.98
N PHE A 19 -7.45 9.06 -7.93
CA PHE A 19 -6.53 10.19 -7.78
C PHE A 19 -5.09 9.72 -7.92
N GLY A 20 -4.29 10.48 -8.65
CA GLY A 20 -2.85 10.26 -8.79
C GLY A 20 -2.05 11.03 -7.74
N LEU A 21 -0.79 10.70 -7.62
CA LEU A 21 0.17 11.38 -6.76
C LEU A 21 0.93 12.44 -7.58
N PRO A 22 0.65 13.74 -7.40
CA PRO A 22 1.31 14.80 -8.16
C PRO A 22 2.84 14.78 -8.03
N LEU A 23 3.53 15.25 -9.07
CA LEU A 23 4.97 15.46 -9.02
C LEU A 23 5.31 16.55 -7.98
N GLY A 24 6.48 16.44 -7.36
CA GLY A 24 7.00 17.44 -6.41
C GLY A 24 6.47 17.33 -4.99
N GLY A 25 5.61 16.36 -4.68
CA GLY A 25 5.12 16.07 -3.33
C GLY A 25 5.71 14.80 -2.72
N LYS A 26 5.48 14.66 -1.42
CA LYS A 26 5.77 13.45 -0.66
C LYS A 26 4.49 13.01 0.03
N TYR A 27 4.09 11.75 -0.17
CA TYR A 27 2.77 11.26 0.18
C TYR A 27 2.87 10.02 1.05
N TYR A 28 1.96 9.91 2.02
CA TYR A 28 1.87 8.77 2.91
C TYR A 28 0.43 8.27 3.02
N TRP A 29 0.28 6.96 3.05
CA TRP A 29 -0.96 6.27 3.41
C TRP A 29 -0.64 4.92 4.04
N GLU A 30 -1.64 4.29 4.62
CA GLU A 30 -1.51 3.01 5.28
C GLU A 30 -2.43 1.95 4.67
N VAL A 31 -2.01 0.71 4.79
CA VAL A 31 -2.77 -0.45 4.34
C VAL A 31 -2.72 -1.53 5.41
N THR A 32 -3.86 -2.11 5.75
CA THR A 32 -3.92 -3.32 6.58
C THR A 32 -4.74 -4.39 5.89
N GLN A 33 -4.43 -5.64 6.21
CA GLN A 33 -5.14 -6.80 5.71
C GLN A 33 -5.82 -7.53 6.86
N THR A 34 -7.14 -7.71 6.74
CA THR A 34 -7.95 -8.42 7.72
C THR A 34 -8.46 -9.71 7.10
N GLY A 35 -8.05 -10.83 7.64
CA GLY A 35 -8.41 -12.14 7.09
C GLY A 35 -7.45 -12.58 5.98
N TRP A 36 -6.52 -13.40 6.36
CA TRP A 36 -5.65 -14.13 5.44
C TRP A 36 -6.28 -15.49 5.14
N ALA A 37 -6.60 -15.75 3.90
CA ALA A 37 -7.05 -17.06 3.44
C ALA A 37 -6.14 -17.65 2.36
N GLY A 38 -4.95 -17.06 2.14
CA GLY A 38 -4.03 -17.47 1.08
C GLY A 38 -3.15 -18.66 1.44
N SER A 39 -2.92 -19.54 0.47
CA SER A 39 -1.92 -20.58 0.46
C SER A 39 -0.64 -20.11 -0.25
N ASN A 40 0.42 -20.87 -0.13
CA ASN A 40 1.75 -20.58 -0.69
C ASN A 40 1.70 -20.05 -2.14
N GLY A 41 2.11 -18.80 -2.32
CA GLY A 41 2.27 -18.18 -3.64
C GLY A 41 1.28 -17.07 -3.95
N ASP A 42 0.30 -16.85 -3.11
CA ASP A 42 -0.72 -15.83 -3.29
C ASP A 42 -0.30 -14.57 -2.53
N ASP A 43 -0.13 -13.49 -3.27
CA ASP A 43 0.47 -12.28 -2.76
C ASP A 43 -0.47 -11.09 -2.95
N LEU A 44 -0.81 -10.41 -1.86
CA LEU A 44 -1.29 -9.05 -1.95
C LEU A 44 -0.10 -8.15 -2.34
N ARG A 45 -0.29 -7.32 -3.33
CA ARG A 45 0.64 -6.28 -3.75
C ARG A 45 0.16 -4.95 -3.22
N ILE A 46 1.03 -4.22 -2.55
CA ILE A 46 0.73 -2.90 -1.99
C ILE A 46 1.71 -1.91 -2.58
N GLY A 47 1.25 -0.80 -3.14
CA GLY A 47 2.16 0.21 -3.68
C GLY A 47 1.52 1.21 -4.62
N VAL A 48 2.21 1.51 -5.71
CA VAL A 48 1.74 2.42 -6.75
C VAL A 48 1.79 1.75 -8.12
N ASN A 49 0.85 2.14 -8.98
CA ASN A 49 0.80 1.68 -10.36
C ASN A 49 0.79 2.85 -11.34
N THR A 50 1.25 2.61 -12.55
CA THR A 50 1.13 3.56 -13.66
C THR A 50 -0.19 3.34 -14.41
N LEU A 51 -0.72 4.37 -15.07
CA LEU A 51 -1.95 4.24 -15.90
C LEU A 51 -1.75 3.49 -17.22
N THR A 52 -0.55 3.08 -17.55
CA THR A 52 -0.28 2.41 -18.82
C THR A 52 -0.79 0.97 -18.83
N GLN A 53 -2.09 0.81 -19.07
CA GLN A 53 -2.78 -0.47 -19.26
C GLN A 53 -2.58 -1.47 -18.11
N PRO A 54 -3.13 -1.22 -16.93
CA PRO A 54 -3.13 -2.24 -15.90
C PRO A 54 -3.99 -3.42 -16.37
N ASP A 55 -3.34 -4.48 -16.81
CA ASP A 55 -4.03 -5.75 -17.01
C ASP A 55 -4.23 -6.41 -15.64
N PHE A 56 -5.24 -5.96 -14.94
CA PHE A 56 -5.58 -6.47 -13.61
C PHE A 56 -5.99 -7.95 -13.60
N GLN A 57 -6.25 -8.54 -14.75
CA GLN A 57 -6.72 -9.93 -14.84
C GLN A 57 -5.60 -10.95 -15.08
N ASN A 58 -4.48 -10.55 -15.66
CA ASN A 58 -3.45 -11.51 -16.07
C ASN A 58 -2.16 -11.42 -15.26
N ASN A 59 -1.68 -10.26 -14.89
CA ASN A 59 -0.38 -10.08 -14.27
C ASN A 59 -0.46 -9.78 -12.76
N ARG A 60 -0.98 -10.74 -11.99
CA ARG A 60 -1.08 -10.59 -10.51
C ARG A 60 -1.68 -9.25 -10.10
N GLY A 61 -2.79 -8.89 -10.76
CA GLY A 61 -3.46 -7.62 -10.50
C GLY A 61 -2.74 -6.38 -11.05
N GLY A 62 -1.89 -6.51 -12.09
CA GLY A 62 -1.19 -5.38 -12.71
C GLY A 62 0.21 -5.11 -12.16
N SER A 63 0.90 -6.13 -11.64
CA SER A 63 2.23 -5.96 -11.03
C SER A 63 3.32 -5.56 -12.04
N ASP A 64 3.17 -5.86 -13.31
CA ASP A 64 4.12 -5.50 -14.38
C ASP A 64 4.19 -4.01 -14.69
N THR A 65 3.26 -3.22 -14.18
CA THR A 65 3.24 -1.75 -14.27
C THR A 65 3.34 -1.07 -12.89
N ALA A 66 3.64 -1.83 -11.85
CA ALA A 66 3.62 -1.39 -10.47
C ALA A 66 5.01 -1.34 -9.81
N TYR A 67 5.10 -0.55 -8.75
CA TYR A 67 6.18 -0.54 -7.77
C TYR A 67 5.56 -0.91 -6.42
N SER A 68 5.86 -2.10 -5.91
CA SER A 68 5.10 -2.64 -4.79
C SER A 68 5.88 -3.50 -3.81
N LEU A 69 5.29 -3.71 -2.64
CA LEU A 69 5.62 -4.74 -1.68
C LEU A 69 4.73 -5.97 -1.94
N ALA A 70 5.36 -7.12 -2.08
CA ALA A 70 4.71 -8.42 -2.16
C ALA A 70 4.52 -8.96 -0.73
N SER A 71 3.28 -8.97 -0.24
CA SER A 71 2.98 -9.18 1.19
C SER A 71 3.46 -10.54 1.71
N TYR A 72 3.18 -11.62 0.99
CA TYR A 72 3.53 -12.97 1.44
C TYR A 72 5.03 -13.19 1.60
N SER A 73 5.83 -12.67 0.68
CA SER A 73 7.28 -12.90 0.63
C SER A 73 8.12 -11.78 1.24
N GLY A 74 7.52 -10.61 1.51
CA GLY A 74 8.25 -9.40 1.90
C GLY A 74 9.19 -8.86 0.82
N LYS A 75 9.06 -9.32 -0.42
CA LYS A 75 9.90 -8.86 -1.53
C LYS A 75 9.33 -7.56 -2.12
N LYS A 76 10.20 -6.72 -2.64
CA LYS A 76 9.76 -5.67 -3.56
C LYS A 76 9.56 -6.23 -4.96
N ASP A 77 8.55 -5.70 -5.63
CA ASP A 77 8.25 -5.95 -7.03
C ASP A 77 8.38 -4.64 -7.80
N ILE A 78 9.30 -4.59 -8.73
CA ILE A 78 9.54 -3.44 -9.60
C ILE A 78 9.21 -3.87 -11.03
N LEU A 79 8.05 -3.43 -11.51
CA LEU A 79 7.59 -3.70 -12.88
C LEU A 79 7.63 -5.20 -13.22
N GLY A 80 7.11 -6.04 -12.33
CA GLY A 80 7.09 -7.50 -12.47
C GLY A 80 8.37 -8.22 -12.04
N THR A 81 9.40 -7.49 -11.59
CA THR A 81 10.68 -8.08 -11.16
C THR A 81 10.80 -8.09 -9.64
N TYR A 82 10.92 -9.29 -9.08
CA TYR A 82 11.02 -9.53 -7.63
C TYR A 82 12.44 -9.53 -7.12
N SER A 83 12.67 -8.88 -5.98
CA SER A 83 13.96 -8.94 -5.26
C SER A 83 13.75 -8.85 -3.75
N ALA A 84 14.76 -9.29 -2.97
CA ALA A 84 14.72 -9.21 -1.52
C ALA A 84 14.54 -7.75 -1.04
N TYR A 85 13.70 -7.56 0.02
CA TYR A 85 13.43 -6.22 0.53
C TYR A 85 13.12 -6.23 2.04
N GLY A 86 11.88 -6.46 2.44
CA GLY A 86 11.42 -6.44 3.81
C GLY A 86 11.09 -7.83 4.36
N THR A 87 10.15 -7.87 5.28
CA THR A 87 9.64 -9.09 5.91
C THR A 87 8.24 -9.43 5.41
N PRO A 88 7.81 -10.70 5.47
CA PRO A 88 6.44 -11.08 5.16
C PRO A 88 5.42 -10.35 6.03
N VAL A 89 4.37 -9.83 5.40
CA VAL A 89 3.23 -9.18 6.05
C VAL A 89 2.26 -10.24 6.58
N ARG A 90 1.67 -10.02 7.74
CA ARG A 90 0.70 -10.89 8.39
C ARG A 90 -0.64 -10.17 8.57
N THR A 91 -1.67 -10.94 8.84
CA THR A 91 -2.98 -10.37 9.24
C THR A 91 -2.79 -9.53 10.50
N GLY A 92 -3.28 -8.30 10.47
CA GLY A 92 -3.14 -7.34 11.56
C GLY A 92 -1.97 -6.38 11.41
N ASP A 93 -0.97 -6.70 10.57
CA ASP A 93 0.09 -5.75 10.26
C ASP A 93 -0.46 -4.50 9.57
N VAL A 94 0.11 -3.36 9.93
CA VAL A 94 -0.13 -2.09 9.26
C VAL A 94 1.10 -1.75 8.41
N ILE A 95 0.88 -1.55 7.11
CA ILE A 95 1.92 -1.21 6.16
C ILE A 95 1.78 0.25 5.75
N GLY A 96 2.69 1.08 6.24
CA GLY A 96 2.84 2.44 5.77
C GLY A 96 3.51 2.48 4.40
N VAL A 97 2.99 3.29 3.49
CA VAL A 97 3.55 3.51 2.15
C VAL A 97 3.93 4.96 2.00
N ALA A 98 5.21 5.24 1.86
CA ALA A 98 5.77 6.58 1.69
C ALA A 98 6.33 6.75 0.27
N VAL A 99 5.74 7.65 -0.51
CA VAL A 99 6.14 7.95 -1.89
C VAL A 99 6.70 9.35 -1.99
N ASP A 100 7.98 9.45 -2.32
CA ASP A 100 8.68 10.72 -2.56
C ASP A 100 8.75 11.00 -4.06
N ARG A 101 7.87 11.89 -4.54
CA ARG A 101 7.83 12.31 -5.94
C ARG A 101 8.85 13.41 -6.26
N VAL A 102 9.58 13.90 -5.24
CA VAL A 102 10.73 14.83 -5.41
C VAL A 102 11.98 14.04 -5.74
N ASN A 103 12.27 12.99 -4.94
CA ASN A 103 13.45 12.14 -5.10
C ASN A 103 13.18 10.85 -5.90
N HIS A 104 11.94 10.65 -6.33
CA HIS A 104 11.50 9.48 -7.12
C HIS A 104 11.79 8.15 -6.42
N THR A 105 11.36 8.05 -5.16
CA THR A 105 11.52 6.86 -4.34
C THR A 105 10.23 6.44 -3.66
N ILE A 106 10.14 5.16 -3.32
CA ILE A 106 9.11 4.60 -2.45
C ILE A 106 9.78 3.82 -1.32
N GLN A 107 9.18 3.87 -0.14
CA GLN A 107 9.55 3.09 1.03
C GLN A 107 8.31 2.51 1.68
N PHE A 108 8.42 1.28 2.16
CA PHE A 108 7.39 0.65 2.98
C PHE A 108 7.82 0.62 4.45
N TYR A 109 6.84 0.77 5.32
CA TYR A 109 6.99 0.71 6.77
C TYR A 109 6.14 -0.43 7.29
N HIS A 110 6.76 -1.40 7.93
CA HIS A 110 6.08 -2.54 8.54
C HIS A 110 5.88 -2.25 10.03
N ASN A 111 4.64 -2.02 10.45
CA ASN A 111 4.30 -1.64 11.83
C ASN A 111 5.19 -0.48 12.32
N GLY A 112 5.28 0.57 11.53
CA GLY A 112 6.08 1.76 11.83
C GLY A 112 7.59 1.66 11.56
N SER A 113 8.12 0.47 11.24
CA SER A 113 9.54 0.26 10.93
C SER A 113 9.81 0.24 9.43
N GLY A 114 10.71 1.11 8.95
CA GLY A 114 11.01 1.24 7.52
C GLY A 114 11.93 0.15 6.97
N ASP A 115 11.54 -0.44 5.84
CA ASP A 115 12.29 -1.50 5.14
C ASP A 115 13.36 -0.96 4.16
N GLY A 116 13.49 0.37 4.05
CA GLY A 116 14.41 1.02 3.12
C GLY A 116 13.75 1.51 1.83
N THR A 117 14.44 2.37 1.09
CA THR A 117 13.92 3.01 -0.13
C THR A 117 14.35 2.28 -1.40
N PHE A 118 13.53 2.38 -2.45
CA PHE A 118 13.96 2.05 -3.81
C PHE A 118 13.35 3.02 -4.83
N SER A 119 13.93 3.07 -6.04
CA SER A 119 13.53 4.03 -7.07
C SER A 119 12.24 3.64 -7.77
N ILE A 120 11.45 4.66 -8.10
CA ILE A 120 10.23 4.58 -8.91
C ILE A 120 10.36 5.49 -10.14
N ALA A 121 9.37 5.44 -11.05
CA ALA A 121 9.35 6.31 -12.22
C ALA A 121 9.45 7.79 -11.84
N SER A 122 10.32 8.52 -12.52
CA SER A 122 10.55 9.96 -12.33
C SER A 122 9.51 10.83 -13.04
N THR A 123 8.80 10.28 -14.01
CA THR A 123 7.78 10.97 -14.81
C THR A 123 6.51 10.12 -14.87
N GLY A 124 5.44 10.73 -15.38
CA GLY A 124 4.13 10.07 -15.49
C GLY A 124 3.36 10.06 -14.17
N ASP A 125 2.11 9.64 -14.28
CA ASP A 125 1.21 9.56 -13.15
C ASP A 125 1.43 8.25 -12.39
N LEU A 126 1.40 8.32 -11.06
CA LEU A 126 1.40 7.16 -10.17
C LEU A 126 0.15 7.22 -9.29
N PHE A 127 -0.48 6.10 -9.14
CA PHE A 127 -1.72 5.95 -8.38
C PHE A 127 -1.51 4.95 -7.24
N PRO A 128 -1.94 5.23 -6.01
CA PRO A 128 -2.03 4.21 -4.98
C PRO A 128 -2.79 3.00 -5.49
N TRP A 129 -2.23 1.82 -5.25
CA TRP A 129 -2.70 0.59 -5.86
C TRP A 129 -2.52 -0.61 -4.93
N ILE A 130 -3.47 -1.53 -5.02
CA ILE A 130 -3.34 -2.88 -4.51
C ILE A 130 -3.64 -3.88 -5.63
N GLY A 131 -2.88 -4.96 -5.68
CA GLY A 131 -3.10 -6.07 -6.59
C GLY A 131 -3.11 -7.39 -5.85
N VAL A 132 -3.87 -8.34 -6.34
CA VAL A 132 -4.00 -9.67 -5.72
C VAL A 132 -3.63 -10.73 -6.75
N GLY A 133 -2.75 -11.65 -6.37
CA GLY A 133 -2.53 -12.90 -7.09
C GLY A 133 -3.65 -13.90 -6.82
N GLY A 134 -3.85 -14.91 -7.69
CA GLY A 134 -4.88 -15.93 -7.52
C GLY A 134 -4.73 -16.68 -6.19
N GLY A 135 -5.87 -17.12 -5.62
CA GLY A 135 -5.92 -17.86 -4.35
C GLY A 135 -6.25 -17.03 -3.11
N PHE A 136 -6.39 -15.72 -3.23
CA PHE A 136 -6.84 -14.83 -2.16
C PHE A 136 -8.36 -14.85 -2.03
N ASN A 137 -8.86 -15.86 -1.37
CA ASN A 137 -10.31 -16.00 -1.13
C ASN A 137 -10.74 -15.13 0.04
N ASN A 138 -11.67 -14.21 -0.21
CA ASN A 138 -12.32 -13.39 0.82
C ASN A 138 -11.36 -12.56 1.69
N SER A 139 -10.20 -12.18 1.18
CA SER A 139 -9.34 -11.22 1.87
C SER A 139 -9.95 -9.84 1.83
N ILE A 140 -9.90 -9.16 2.96
CA ILE A 140 -10.30 -7.76 3.08
C ILE A 140 -9.04 -6.93 3.27
N THR A 141 -8.84 -5.98 2.38
CA THR A 141 -7.78 -4.98 2.48
C THR A 141 -8.40 -3.61 2.73
N LEU A 142 -7.89 -2.92 3.72
CA LEU A 142 -8.32 -1.57 4.08
C LEU A 142 -7.18 -0.60 3.81
N MET A 143 -7.48 0.52 3.18
CA MET A 143 -6.52 1.60 2.89
C MET A 143 -6.95 2.86 3.63
N ASN A 144 -6.06 3.42 4.43
CA ASN A 144 -6.23 4.68 5.15
C ASN A 144 -5.35 5.75 4.52
N PHE A 145 -5.96 6.76 3.93
CA PHE A 145 -5.27 7.92 3.34
C PHE A 145 -5.17 9.10 4.33
N GLY A 146 -5.37 8.84 5.62
CA GLY A 146 -5.40 9.83 6.68
C GLY A 146 -6.82 10.16 7.18
N GLN A 147 -7.80 9.31 6.93
CA GLN A 147 -9.18 9.57 7.35
C GLN A 147 -9.54 8.91 8.68
N ASP A 148 -8.94 7.75 9.01
CA ASP A 148 -9.36 6.97 10.17
C ASP A 148 -8.30 5.92 10.52
N SER A 149 -7.55 6.18 11.59
CA SER A 149 -6.52 5.28 12.12
C SER A 149 -7.06 3.97 12.68
N SER A 150 -8.35 3.89 12.97
CA SER A 150 -9.00 2.67 13.44
C SER A 150 -9.29 1.67 12.32
N PHE A 151 -9.05 2.03 11.06
CA PHE A 151 -9.42 1.24 9.89
C PHE A 151 -10.88 0.75 9.96
N ALA A 152 -11.81 1.68 10.20
CA ALA A 152 -13.23 1.42 10.40
C ALA A 152 -13.54 0.53 11.62
N GLY A 153 -12.79 0.69 12.69
CA GLY A 153 -12.97 -0.07 13.93
C GLY A 153 -12.39 -1.49 13.89
N GLN A 154 -11.37 -1.70 13.05
CA GLN A 154 -10.69 -3.00 12.97
C GLN A 154 -9.98 -3.31 14.29
N SER A 155 -10.21 -4.50 14.81
CA SER A 155 -9.50 -5.01 16.01
C SER A 155 -8.31 -5.89 15.63
N GLY A 156 -7.35 -6.01 16.55
CA GLY A 156 -6.19 -6.91 16.38
C GLY A 156 -5.14 -6.40 15.41
N LEU A 157 -5.01 -5.08 15.27
CA LEU A 157 -3.90 -4.48 14.55
C LEU A 157 -2.62 -4.55 15.39
N ASP A 158 -1.51 -4.89 14.76
CA ASP A 158 -0.18 -4.94 15.36
C ASP A 158 0.49 -3.55 15.28
N GLY A 159 1.26 -3.19 16.30
CA GLY A 159 2.01 -1.93 16.35
C GLY A 159 1.49 -0.93 17.38
N SER A 160 1.99 0.30 17.32
CA SER A 160 1.59 1.37 18.23
C SER A 160 0.39 2.11 17.68
N SER A 161 -0.51 2.39 18.49
CA SER A 161 -1.86 2.85 18.17
C SER A 161 -2.01 4.31 17.81
N ALA A 162 -2.60 4.56 16.68
CA ALA A 162 -3.71 5.49 16.46
C ALA A 162 -3.53 6.98 16.75
N ASN A 163 -4.18 7.77 15.90
CA ASN A 163 -4.28 9.23 15.97
C ASN A 163 -2.95 9.97 15.69
N ALA A 164 -2.09 9.40 14.87
CA ALA A 164 -0.93 10.09 14.34
C ALA A 164 -1.32 11.00 13.18
N SER A 165 -0.67 12.15 13.07
CA SER A 165 -0.86 13.09 11.95
C SER A 165 0.46 13.33 11.24
N ASP A 166 0.38 13.88 10.02
CA ASP A 166 1.56 14.37 9.31
C ASP A 166 2.15 15.64 9.97
N ASP A 167 3.26 16.14 9.42
CA ASP A 167 3.94 17.34 9.95
C ASP A 167 3.07 18.62 9.91
N ASN A 168 1.97 18.63 9.19
CA ASN A 168 0.99 19.73 9.16
C ASN A 168 -0.17 19.54 10.15
N GLY A 169 -0.16 18.45 10.91
CA GLY A 169 -1.24 18.08 11.81
C GLY A 169 -2.49 17.57 11.09
N ILE A 170 -2.34 17.12 9.85
CA ILE A 170 -3.43 16.58 9.03
C ILE A 170 -3.32 15.06 8.99
N GLY A 171 -4.47 14.41 8.89
CA GLY A 171 -4.57 12.97 8.84
C GLY A 171 -4.79 12.34 10.22
N ASP A 172 -5.34 11.15 10.19
CA ASP A 172 -5.54 10.25 11.32
C ASP A 172 -4.98 8.88 10.92
N PHE A 173 -3.70 8.67 11.24
CA PHE A 173 -2.93 7.47 10.90
C PHE A 173 -2.73 6.56 12.11
N TYR A 174 -2.52 5.29 11.86
CA TYR A 174 -2.19 4.30 12.89
C TYR A 174 -0.74 4.45 13.35
N ASP A 175 0.19 4.56 12.40
CA ASP A 175 1.60 4.85 12.66
C ASP A 175 1.95 6.30 12.29
N THR A 176 3.00 6.83 12.90
CA THR A 176 3.47 8.19 12.59
C THR A 176 4.04 8.25 11.16
N PRO A 177 3.50 9.08 10.27
CA PRO A 177 4.09 9.32 8.97
C PRO A 177 5.56 9.77 9.08
N PRO A 178 6.43 9.38 8.14
CA PRO A 178 7.79 9.91 8.10
C PRO A 178 7.78 11.43 7.91
N SER A 179 8.71 12.14 8.55
CA SER A 179 8.80 13.60 8.44
C SER A 179 8.92 14.07 6.98
N GLY A 180 8.16 15.08 6.62
CA GLY A 180 8.05 15.64 5.28
C GLY A 180 7.05 14.94 4.36
N PHE A 181 6.44 13.84 4.79
CA PHE A 181 5.37 13.18 4.04
C PHE A 181 4.01 13.65 4.52
N LEU A 182 3.09 13.85 3.58
CA LEU A 182 1.78 14.40 3.82
C LEU A 182 0.69 13.36 3.59
N ALA A 183 -0.40 13.51 4.32
CA ALA A 183 -1.62 12.76 4.07
C ALA A 183 -2.13 12.98 2.63
N VAL A 184 -2.64 11.93 2.01
CA VAL A 184 -3.23 12.01 0.67
C VAL A 184 -4.70 12.46 0.72
N CYS A 185 -5.28 12.58 1.92
CA CYS A 185 -6.62 13.12 2.10
C CYS A 185 -6.66 14.64 1.89
N SER A 186 -7.75 15.13 1.31
CA SER A 186 -8.07 16.57 1.36
C SER A 186 -8.56 16.93 2.77
N SER A 187 -8.03 17.99 3.32
CA SER A 187 -8.58 18.67 4.51
C SER A 187 -10.00 19.20 4.26
#